data_e00ebaa475b5f5cbb9b09361c151aa25
#
_entry.id   e00ebaa475b5f5cbb9b09361c151aa25
#
_cell.length_a   1.000
_cell.length_b   1.000
_cell.length_c   1.000
_cell.angle_alpha   90.00
_cell.angle_beta   90.00
_cell.angle_gamma   90.00
#
_symmetry.space_group_name_H-M   'P 1'
#
loop_
_entity.id
_entity.type
_entity.pdbx_description
1 polymer ?
#
loop_
_entity_poly.entity_id
_entity_poly.type
_entity_poly.pdbx_seq_one_letter_code
_entity_poly.pdbx_strand_id
1 'polypeptide(L)'
;MLTLDFINVGNGDATLIRDAEAGFSMLVDCGHYALRRDDHPGELDPRSRRIFAGDFLREAGVTHLDILLLTHFHRDHVGGLGRVLDAASVGKFITTYVPPEGSGGLEPDADNGLNSTARNVLRCMDIYASALRGHPGRVREIVALSGARTECLQLTGDLSMEIYASEAGLYQHQKQIFDDAFRGVRDRYALMRWGKFMNAASLRQRLYYHGKQIVLGGDLYGALWDRDTTAPCDILKLPHHGSLSSVNRKFLSQIQPKTIIVSVAAGRPDERPHPYIVGLLREFTDDVRFTDAVAIPGLAEPVFRESVHLEIP
;
A
#
# COMPACT_ATOMS: atom_id res chain seq x y z
N MET A 1 15.87 -4.19 17.82
CA MET A 1 16.26 -4.07 16.39
C MET A 1 15.02 -4.10 15.53
N LEU A 2 14.83 -3.06 14.70
CA LEU A 2 13.68 -2.97 13.80
C LEU A 2 14.01 -3.62 12.44
N THR A 3 13.10 -4.45 11.93
CA THR A 3 13.19 -5.03 10.58
C THR A 3 12.05 -4.53 9.70
N LEU A 4 12.36 -4.30 8.43
CA LEU A 4 11.41 -3.92 7.39
C LEU A 4 11.55 -4.89 6.22
N ASP A 5 10.47 -5.58 5.88
CA ASP A 5 10.37 -6.44 4.70
C ASP A 5 9.40 -5.81 3.69
N PHE A 6 9.94 -5.26 2.62
CA PHE A 6 9.14 -4.79 1.49
C PHE A 6 8.89 -5.99 0.58
N ILE A 7 7.72 -6.60 0.71
CA ILE A 7 7.38 -7.90 0.15
C ILE A 7 7.19 -7.79 -1.37
N ASN A 8 7.75 -8.73 -2.12
CA ASN A 8 7.54 -8.84 -3.56
C ASN A 8 6.16 -9.44 -3.87
N VAL A 9 5.13 -8.64 -3.70
CA VAL A 9 3.75 -9.02 -4.08
C VAL A 9 3.47 -8.83 -5.58
N GLY A 10 4.50 -8.54 -6.36
CA GLY A 10 4.39 -8.17 -7.76
C GLY A 10 3.90 -6.72 -7.90
N ASN A 11 2.81 -6.51 -8.66
CA ASN A 11 2.22 -5.19 -8.76
C ASN A 11 1.38 -4.89 -7.52
N GLY A 12 1.95 -4.15 -6.58
CA GLY A 12 1.27 -3.77 -5.35
C GLY A 12 2.24 -3.48 -4.22
N ASP A 13 1.70 -3.16 -3.08
CA ASP A 13 2.42 -2.87 -1.85
C ASP A 13 2.05 -3.82 -0.72
N ALA A 14 3.06 -4.30 -0.02
CA ALA A 14 2.94 -4.91 1.29
C ALA A 14 4.28 -4.73 2.03
N THR A 15 4.26 -4.12 3.20
CA THR A 15 5.46 -3.88 4.01
C THR A 15 5.24 -4.40 5.41
N LEU A 16 5.99 -5.45 5.79
CA LEU A 16 6.01 -5.97 7.14
C LEU A 16 7.09 -5.26 7.96
N ILE A 17 6.70 -4.75 9.12
CA ILE A 17 7.54 -4.01 10.06
C ILE A 17 7.51 -4.76 11.37
N ARG A 18 8.70 -5.12 11.92
CA ARG A 18 8.80 -5.85 13.17
C ARG A 18 9.85 -5.25 14.10
N ASP A 19 9.47 -5.02 15.33
CA ASP A 19 10.40 -4.77 16.43
C ASP A 19 10.46 -6.05 17.29
N ALA A 20 11.49 -6.87 17.04
CA ALA A 20 11.61 -8.19 17.67
C ALA A 20 11.79 -8.09 19.18
N GLU A 21 12.44 -7.05 19.68
CA GLU A 21 12.69 -6.86 21.12
C GLU A 21 11.41 -6.52 21.88
N ALA A 22 10.52 -5.75 21.22
CA ALA A 22 9.21 -5.41 21.78
C ALA A 22 8.12 -6.45 21.48
N GLY A 23 8.40 -7.47 20.64
CA GLY A 23 7.40 -8.43 20.17
C GLY A 23 6.32 -7.79 19.29
N PHE A 24 6.60 -6.64 18.67
CA PHE A 24 5.65 -5.88 17.85
C PHE A 24 5.73 -6.26 16.38
N SER A 25 4.57 -6.31 15.73
CA SER A 25 4.46 -6.53 14.29
C SER A 25 3.35 -5.70 13.66
N MET A 26 3.65 -5.11 12.51
CA MET A 26 2.73 -4.30 11.73
C MET A 26 2.86 -4.62 10.25
N LEU A 27 1.73 -4.68 9.54
CA LEU A 27 1.69 -4.76 8.08
C LEU A 27 1.06 -3.50 7.50
N VAL A 28 1.70 -2.90 6.50
CA VAL A 28 1.16 -1.80 5.71
C VAL A 28 0.84 -2.33 4.32
N ASP A 29 -0.43 -2.29 3.95
CA ASP A 29 -1.03 -2.86 2.74
C ASP A 29 -0.89 -4.39 2.64
N CYS A 30 -1.66 -5.00 1.75
CA CYS A 30 -1.80 -6.46 1.64
C CYS A 30 -1.40 -7.00 0.27
N GLY A 31 -1.00 -6.15 -0.66
CA GLY A 31 -0.70 -6.55 -2.03
C GLY A 31 -1.93 -6.87 -2.88
N HIS A 32 -1.69 -7.41 -4.06
CA HIS A 32 -2.72 -7.77 -5.01
C HIS A 32 -3.35 -9.13 -4.68
N TYR A 33 -4.60 -9.36 -5.11
CA TYR A 33 -5.29 -10.66 -4.96
C TYR A 33 -4.72 -11.76 -5.87
N ALA A 34 -3.92 -11.40 -6.89
CA ALA A 34 -3.26 -12.31 -7.80
C ALA A 34 -1.79 -11.91 -7.98
N LEU A 35 -0.88 -12.88 -8.01
CA LEU A 35 0.55 -12.62 -8.27
C LEU A 35 0.84 -12.32 -9.75
N ARG A 36 -0.10 -12.66 -10.62
CA ARG A 36 -0.12 -12.30 -12.05
C ARG A 36 -1.26 -11.32 -12.28
N ARG A 37 -1.12 -10.45 -13.24
CA ARG A 37 -2.20 -9.59 -13.66
C ARG A 37 -3.05 -10.30 -14.72
N ASP A 38 -4.37 -10.38 -14.50
CA ASP A 38 -5.31 -11.08 -15.40
C ASP A 38 -5.36 -10.46 -16.81
N ASP A 39 -5.07 -9.17 -16.93
CA ASP A 39 -5.07 -8.38 -18.17
C ASP A 39 -3.71 -8.42 -18.93
N HIS A 40 -2.68 -9.05 -18.34
CA HIS A 40 -1.38 -9.28 -18.98
C HIS A 40 -0.95 -10.74 -18.78
N PRO A 41 -1.41 -11.65 -19.63
CA PRO A 41 -1.16 -13.08 -19.50
C PRO A 41 0.27 -13.53 -19.85
N GLY A 42 1.21 -12.58 -19.99
CA GLY A 42 2.62 -12.90 -20.18
C GLY A 42 3.13 -13.88 -19.13
N GLU A 43 3.97 -14.82 -19.53
CA GLU A 43 4.57 -15.77 -18.59
C GLU A 43 5.36 -15.01 -17.54
N LEU A 44 5.12 -15.35 -16.27
CA LEU A 44 5.95 -14.90 -15.17
C LEU A 44 7.35 -15.46 -15.38
N ASP A 45 8.39 -14.62 -15.27
CA ASP A 45 9.76 -15.13 -15.28
C ASP A 45 9.87 -16.24 -14.20
N PRO A 46 10.27 -17.47 -14.56
CA PRO A 46 10.35 -18.59 -13.62
C PRO A 46 11.29 -18.32 -12.44
N ARG A 47 12.17 -17.33 -12.55
CA ARG A 47 13.04 -16.86 -11.46
C ARG A 47 12.36 -15.88 -10.51
N SER A 48 11.19 -15.33 -10.87
CA SER A 48 10.47 -14.40 -10.01
C SER A 48 10.09 -15.07 -8.69
N ARG A 49 10.30 -14.33 -7.61
CA ARG A 49 10.03 -14.76 -6.23
C ARG A 49 8.81 -14.04 -5.64
N ARG A 50 7.80 -13.77 -6.46
CA ARG A 50 6.57 -13.13 -5.98
C ARG A 50 5.85 -14.05 -5.00
N ILE A 51 5.41 -13.47 -3.90
CA ILE A 51 4.70 -14.17 -2.83
C ILE A 51 3.50 -13.33 -2.38
N PHE A 52 2.40 -13.95 -1.99
CA PHE A 52 1.31 -13.22 -1.34
C PHE A 52 1.73 -12.77 0.06
N ALA A 53 1.29 -11.59 0.48
CA ALA A 53 1.61 -11.07 1.81
C ALA A 53 1.21 -12.05 2.93
N GLY A 54 0.03 -12.71 2.82
CA GLY A 54 -0.38 -13.71 3.80
C GLY A 54 0.51 -14.96 3.83
N ASP A 55 1.05 -15.40 2.69
CA ASP A 55 1.98 -16.54 2.65
C ASP A 55 3.34 -16.14 3.23
N PHE A 56 3.82 -14.93 2.93
CA PHE A 56 5.03 -14.37 3.55
C PHE A 56 4.90 -14.29 5.08
N LEU A 57 3.74 -13.86 5.61
CA LEU A 57 3.50 -13.86 7.06
C LEU A 57 3.64 -15.27 7.67
N ARG A 58 3.09 -16.30 7.00
CA ARG A 58 3.21 -17.70 7.46
C ARG A 58 4.67 -18.17 7.47
N GLU A 59 5.42 -17.90 6.41
CA GLU A 59 6.84 -18.24 6.30
C GLU A 59 7.69 -17.50 7.34
N ALA A 60 7.35 -16.24 7.64
CA ALA A 60 7.98 -15.43 8.67
C ALA A 60 7.53 -15.79 10.11
N GLY A 61 6.59 -16.75 10.29
CA GLY A 61 6.06 -17.15 11.58
C GLY A 61 5.16 -16.11 12.26
N VAL A 62 4.63 -15.14 11.50
CA VAL A 62 3.78 -14.06 12.02
C VAL A 62 2.33 -14.52 12.03
N THR A 63 1.79 -14.80 13.21
CA THR A 63 0.39 -15.25 13.43
C THR A 63 -0.50 -14.16 14.02
N HIS A 64 0.09 -13.03 14.41
CA HIS A 64 -0.59 -11.85 14.93
C HIS A 64 0.07 -10.59 14.37
N LEU A 65 -0.74 -9.61 14.05
CA LEU A 65 -0.33 -8.25 13.73
C LEU A 65 -0.95 -7.31 14.78
N ASP A 66 -0.12 -6.56 15.49
CA ASP A 66 -0.61 -5.51 16.39
C ASP A 66 -1.36 -4.44 15.60
N ILE A 67 -0.82 -4.10 14.41
CA ILE A 67 -1.45 -3.16 13.48
C ILE A 67 -1.44 -3.73 12.06
N LEU A 68 -2.59 -3.65 11.39
CA LEU A 68 -2.72 -3.67 9.95
C LEU A 68 -3.13 -2.27 9.50
N LEU A 69 -2.40 -1.67 8.56
CA LEU A 69 -2.75 -0.38 7.99
C LEU A 69 -3.00 -0.53 6.50
N LEU A 70 -4.17 -0.11 6.03
CA LEU A 70 -4.49 -0.05 4.61
C LEU A 70 -4.43 1.40 4.16
N THR A 71 -3.52 1.71 3.24
CA THR A 71 -3.30 3.08 2.77
C THR A 71 -4.47 3.60 1.97
N HIS A 72 -5.01 2.79 1.07
CA HIS A 72 -6.19 3.07 0.24
C HIS A 72 -6.76 1.77 -0.36
N PHE A 73 -7.83 1.86 -1.17
CA PHE A 73 -8.62 0.70 -1.57
C PHE A 73 -8.33 0.15 -2.98
N HIS A 74 -7.22 0.51 -3.65
CA HIS A 74 -6.87 -0.15 -4.89
C HIS A 74 -6.54 -1.63 -4.70
N ARG A 75 -6.82 -2.45 -5.71
CA ARG A 75 -6.68 -3.93 -5.67
C ARG A 75 -5.26 -4.39 -5.34
N ASP A 76 -4.28 -3.62 -5.72
CA ASP A 76 -2.86 -3.88 -5.50
C ASP A 76 -2.39 -3.50 -4.07
N HIS A 77 -3.31 -3.01 -3.24
CA HIS A 77 -3.10 -2.74 -1.81
C HIS A 77 -4.05 -3.57 -0.93
N VAL A 78 -5.34 -3.62 -1.28
CA VAL A 78 -6.36 -4.34 -0.50
C VAL A 78 -6.55 -5.78 -0.94
N GLY A 79 -6.06 -6.16 -2.12
CA GLY A 79 -6.38 -7.42 -2.78
C GLY A 79 -6.02 -8.67 -1.99
N GLY A 80 -4.91 -8.63 -1.27
CA GLY A 80 -4.42 -9.73 -0.43
C GLY A 80 -5.04 -9.81 0.96
N LEU A 81 -5.95 -8.91 1.34
CA LEU A 81 -6.48 -8.81 2.72
C LEU A 81 -7.05 -10.13 3.25
N GLY A 82 -7.83 -10.87 2.47
CA GLY A 82 -8.35 -12.17 2.89
C GLY A 82 -7.25 -13.15 3.27
N ARG A 83 -6.18 -13.26 2.47
CA ARG A 83 -5.03 -14.13 2.76
C ARG A 83 -4.25 -13.68 4.00
N VAL A 84 -4.15 -12.37 4.23
CA VAL A 84 -3.55 -11.81 5.45
C VAL A 84 -4.37 -12.21 6.66
N LEU A 85 -5.69 -12.09 6.60
CA LEU A 85 -6.59 -12.51 7.69
C LEU A 85 -6.66 -14.03 7.88
N ASP A 86 -6.42 -14.84 6.83
CA ASP A 86 -6.19 -16.29 6.97
C ASP A 86 -4.91 -16.61 7.74
N ALA A 87 -3.84 -15.81 7.54
CA ALA A 87 -2.53 -16.06 8.12
C ALA A 87 -2.43 -15.53 9.57
N ALA A 88 -2.93 -14.33 9.84
CA ALA A 88 -2.73 -13.63 11.10
C ALA A 88 -4.02 -13.02 11.66
N SER A 89 -4.15 -12.97 12.99
CA SER A 89 -5.12 -12.10 13.65
C SER A 89 -4.59 -10.67 13.70
N VAL A 90 -5.48 -9.69 13.85
CA VAL A 90 -5.16 -8.25 13.83
C VAL A 90 -5.69 -7.57 15.08
N GLY A 91 -4.80 -6.93 15.85
CA GLY A 91 -5.17 -6.14 17.02
C GLY A 91 -5.95 -4.88 16.60
N LYS A 92 -5.33 -4.05 15.78
CA LYS A 92 -5.95 -2.81 15.27
C LYS A 92 -5.79 -2.72 13.74
N PHE A 93 -6.90 -2.55 13.04
CA PHE A 93 -6.92 -2.29 11.62
C PHE A 93 -7.19 -0.80 11.34
N ILE A 94 -6.20 -0.08 10.83
CA ILE A 94 -6.27 1.33 10.49
C ILE A 94 -6.55 1.46 8.99
N THR A 95 -7.58 2.22 8.63
CA THR A 95 -8.03 2.39 7.25
C THR A 95 -8.70 3.76 7.09
N THR A 96 -9.29 4.06 5.91
CA THR A 96 -10.03 5.29 5.66
C THR A 96 -11.55 5.11 5.61
N TYR A 97 -12.04 3.86 5.70
CA TYR A 97 -13.47 3.56 5.65
C TYR A 97 -13.77 2.22 6.33
N VAL A 98 -14.89 2.17 7.03
CA VAL A 98 -15.46 0.94 7.60
C VAL A 98 -16.82 0.68 6.95
N PRO A 99 -17.04 -0.51 6.35
CA PRO A 99 -18.33 -0.85 5.75
C PRO A 99 -19.44 -0.86 6.83
N PRO A 100 -20.68 -0.53 6.48
CA PRO A 100 -21.81 -0.67 7.40
C PRO A 100 -21.95 -2.13 7.87
N GLU A 101 -22.34 -2.32 9.12
CA GLU A 101 -22.60 -3.66 9.66
C GLU A 101 -23.66 -4.40 8.84
N GLY A 102 -23.43 -5.68 8.57
CA GLY A 102 -24.33 -6.49 7.76
C GLY A 102 -24.32 -6.18 6.25
N SER A 103 -23.39 -5.38 5.76
CA SER A 103 -23.25 -5.08 4.33
C SER A 103 -23.16 -6.36 3.49
N GLY A 104 -24.00 -6.48 2.46
CA GLY A 104 -23.97 -7.55 1.47
C GLY A 104 -22.80 -7.45 0.48
N GLY A 105 -22.72 -8.40 -0.46
CA GLY A 105 -21.81 -8.32 -1.61
C GLY A 105 -22.24 -7.21 -2.58
N LEU A 106 -21.29 -6.62 -3.27
CA LEU A 106 -21.55 -5.52 -4.20
C LEU A 106 -21.81 -5.98 -5.64
N GLU A 107 -21.50 -7.24 -5.97
CA GLU A 107 -21.71 -7.84 -7.29
C GLU A 107 -21.28 -6.90 -8.46
N PRO A 108 -20.00 -6.52 -8.53
CA PRO A 108 -19.54 -5.46 -9.45
C PRO A 108 -19.79 -5.78 -10.93
N ASP A 109 -19.94 -7.03 -11.28
CA ASP A 109 -20.12 -7.49 -12.66
C ASP A 109 -21.60 -7.64 -13.08
N ALA A 110 -22.53 -7.55 -12.14
CA ALA A 110 -23.97 -7.64 -12.42
C ALA A 110 -24.54 -6.40 -13.10
N ASP A 111 -23.85 -5.25 -13.03
CA ASP A 111 -24.32 -3.99 -13.60
C ASP A 111 -23.63 -3.68 -14.95
N ASN A 112 -24.33 -3.92 -16.04
CA ASN A 112 -23.85 -3.66 -17.40
C ASN A 112 -23.77 -2.16 -17.78
N GLY A 113 -24.32 -1.26 -16.96
CA GLY A 113 -24.31 0.19 -17.18
C GLY A 113 -23.03 0.88 -16.70
N LEU A 114 -22.19 0.19 -15.94
CA LEU A 114 -20.96 0.73 -15.39
C LEU A 114 -19.78 0.59 -16.36
N ASN A 115 -18.95 1.63 -16.44
CA ASN A 115 -17.66 1.54 -17.13
C ASN A 115 -16.62 0.77 -16.29
N SER A 116 -15.47 0.47 -16.89
CA SER A 116 -14.40 -0.30 -16.24
C SER A 116 -13.88 0.35 -14.95
N THR A 117 -13.77 1.67 -14.90
CA THR A 117 -13.30 2.42 -13.71
C THR A 117 -14.29 2.30 -12.56
N ALA A 118 -15.58 2.55 -12.80
CA ALA A 118 -16.63 2.43 -11.78
C ALA A 118 -16.73 0.99 -11.26
N ARG A 119 -16.69 0.00 -12.17
CA ARG A 119 -16.67 -1.42 -11.80
C ARG A 119 -15.45 -1.76 -10.95
N ASN A 120 -14.27 -1.22 -11.30
CA ASN A 120 -13.07 -1.45 -10.51
C ASN A 120 -13.21 -0.92 -9.07
N VAL A 121 -13.81 0.26 -8.87
CA VAL A 121 -14.10 0.78 -7.53
C VAL A 121 -14.96 -0.20 -6.73
N LEU A 122 -16.07 -0.67 -7.32
CA LEU A 122 -16.94 -1.65 -6.66
C LEU A 122 -16.21 -2.96 -6.34
N ARG A 123 -15.35 -3.46 -7.23
CA ARG A 123 -14.53 -4.65 -6.98
C ARG A 123 -13.58 -4.46 -5.80
N CYS A 124 -12.93 -3.30 -5.70
CA CYS A 124 -12.04 -2.99 -4.58
C CYS A 124 -12.81 -2.99 -3.25
N MET A 125 -13.99 -2.36 -3.24
CA MET A 125 -14.86 -2.33 -2.06
C MET A 125 -15.39 -3.72 -1.70
N ASP A 126 -15.78 -4.53 -2.70
CA ASP A 126 -16.27 -5.89 -2.48
C ASP A 126 -15.18 -6.82 -1.94
N ILE A 127 -13.96 -6.76 -2.47
CA ILE A 127 -12.79 -7.48 -1.94
C ILE A 127 -12.59 -7.14 -0.45
N TYR A 128 -12.58 -5.85 -0.12
CA TYR A 128 -12.41 -5.36 1.24
C TYR A 128 -13.51 -5.88 2.18
N ALA A 129 -14.76 -5.63 1.84
CA ALA A 129 -15.89 -6.02 2.67
C ALA A 129 -16.04 -7.55 2.77
N SER A 130 -15.80 -8.29 1.68
CA SER A 130 -15.84 -9.76 1.66
C SER A 130 -14.73 -10.36 2.53
N ALA A 131 -13.53 -9.79 2.52
CA ALA A 131 -12.46 -10.23 3.41
C ALA A 131 -12.85 -10.08 4.88
N LEU A 132 -13.42 -8.94 5.27
CA LEU A 132 -13.87 -8.72 6.65
C LEU A 132 -15.02 -9.67 7.05
N ARG A 133 -16.02 -9.88 6.18
CA ARG A 133 -17.13 -10.80 6.43
C ARG A 133 -16.69 -12.27 6.51
N GLY A 134 -15.74 -12.64 5.67
CA GLY A 134 -15.20 -14.02 5.63
C GLY A 134 -14.35 -14.40 6.84
N HIS A 135 -13.90 -13.41 7.62
CA HIS A 135 -12.99 -13.62 8.74
C HIS A 135 -13.50 -12.98 10.05
N PRO A 136 -14.69 -13.37 10.53
CA PRO A 136 -15.26 -12.81 11.75
C PRO A 136 -14.33 -13.06 12.96
N GLY A 137 -14.10 -12.04 13.75
CA GLY A 137 -13.25 -12.10 14.94
C GLY A 137 -11.74 -12.12 14.68
N ARG A 138 -11.28 -12.08 13.42
CA ARG A 138 -9.84 -11.99 13.11
C ARG A 138 -9.30 -10.58 13.30
N VAL A 139 -10.14 -9.56 13.27
CA VAL A 139 -9.79 -8.16 13.55
C VAL A 139 -10.50 -7.75 14.83
N ARG A 140 -9.73 -7.31 15.84
CA ARG A 140 -10.28 -6.89 17.14
C ARG A 140 -10.90 -5.50 17.09
N GLU A 141 -10.24 -4.56 16.42
CA GLU A 141 -10.66 -3.16 16.31
C GLU A 141 -10.42 -2.64 14.89
N ILE A 142 -11.37 -1.93 14.30
CA ILE A 142 -11.19 -1.23 13.03
C ILE A 142 -11.37 0.26 13.27
N VAL A 143 -10.38 1.06 12.86
CA VAL A 143 -10.36 2.51 13.00
C VAL A 143 -10.30 3.15 11.63
N ALA A 144 -11.32 3.95 11.28
CA ALA A 144 -11.31 4.76 10.08
C ALA A 144 -10.76 6.15 10.38
N LEU A 145 -9.66 6.52 9.76
CA LEU A 145 -9.14 7.88 9.79
C LEU A 145 -9.88 8.72 8.75
N SER A 146 -10.56 9.77 9.20
CA SER A 146 -11.49 10.55 8.36
C SER A 146 -11.21 12.05 8.35
N GLY A 147 -10.07 12.50 8.86
CA GLY A 147 -9.77 13.93 9.00
C GLY A 147 -8.35 14.28 8.57
N ALA A 148 -8.14 15.55 8.25
CA ALA A 148 -6.82 16.13 7.96
C ALA A 148 -5.93 16.22 9.22
N ARG A 149 -5.91 15.17 10.04
CA ARG A 149 -5.09 15.11 11.24
C ARG A 149 -3.93 14.17 11.04
N THR A 150 -2.77 14.59 11.53
CA THR A 150 -1.67 13.69 11.80
C THR A 150 -2.00 12.92 13.07
N GLU A 151 -2.12 11.60 12.97
CA GLU A 151 -2.22 10.73 14.14
C GLU A 151 -0.81 10.29 14.54
N CYS A 152 -0.46 10.52 15.81
CA CYS A 152 0.82 10.11 16.36
C CYS A 152 0.60 8.89 17.26
N LEU A 153 1.28 7.80 16.96
CA LEU A 153 1.18 6.54 17.68
C LEU A 153 2.55 6.16 18.25
N GLN A 154 2.63 5.92 19.56
CA GLN A 154 3.75 5.19 20.14
C GLN A 154 3.48 3.71 19.95
N LEU A 155 4.31 3.02 19.17
CA LEU A 155 4.12 1.62 18.81
C LEU A 155 4.86 0.69 19.79
N THR A 156 6.11 1.04 20.10
CA THR A 156 6.92 0.37 21.12
C THR A 156 7.67 1.43 21.95
N GLY A 157 8.59 1.01 22.84
CA GLY A 157 9.44 1.95 23.58
C GLY A 157 10.24 2.88 22.66
N ASP A 158 10.73 2.33 21.54
CA ASP A 158 11.66 3.01 20.64
C ASP A 158 11.06 3.35 19.28
N LEU A 159 9.92 2.74 18.92
CA LEU A 159 9.25 2.95 17.64
C LEU A 159 8.01 3.81 17.78
N SER A 160 7.96 4.91 17.07
CA SER A 160 6.75 5.73 16.92
C SER A 160 6.42 5.96 15.45
N MET A 161 5.18 6.33 15.18
CA MET A 161 4.68 6.55 13.84
C MET A 161 3.73 7.75 13.80
N GLU A 162 3.90 8.55 12.78
CA GLU A 162 2.93 9.56 12.37
C GLU A 162 2.18 9.06 11.13
N ILE A 163 0.87 9.16 11.15
CA ILE A 163 -0.01 8.85 10.00
C ILE A 163 -0.60 10.15 9.50
N TYR A 164 -0.31 10.48 8.26
CA TYR A 164 -0.82 11.66 7.58
C TYR A 164 -1.99 11.27 6.69
N ALA A 165 -3.16 11.77 7.02
CA ALA A 165 -4.35 11.62 6.20
C ALA A 165 -4.50 12.79 5.23
N SER A 166 -5.22 12.58 4.13
CA SER A 166 -5.60 13.63 3.19
C SER A 166 -6.71 14.53 3.77
N GLU A 167 -7.16 15.51 3.00
CA GLU A 167 -8.21 16.46 3.45
C GLU A 167 -9.51 15.73 3.86
N ALA A 168 -10.13 16.20 4.93
CA ALA A 168 -11.37 15.61 5.48
C ALA A 168 -12.50 15.51 4.44
N GLY A 169 -12.62 16.49 3.55
CA GLY A 169 -13.62 16.49 2.48
C GLY A 169 -13.48 15.33 1.51
N LEU A 170 -12.24 14.87 1.26
CA LEU A 170 -11.98 13.70 0.41
C LEU A 170 -12.55 12.41 1.02
N TYR A 171 -12.32 12.19 2.32
CA TYR A 171 -12.84 11.01 3.03
C TYR A 171 -14.36 11.05 3.25
N GLN A 172 -14.94 12.23 3.44
CA GLN A 172 -16.40 12.39 3.48
C GLN A 172 -17.01 12.01 2.14
N HIS A 173 -16.41 12.43 1.03
CA HIS A 173 -16.84 12.06 -0.31
C HIS A 173 -16.66 10.54 -0.58
N GLN A 174 -15.54 9.97 -0.17
CA GLN A 174 -15.34 8.51 -0.20
C GLN A 174 -16.43 7.77 0.56
N LYS A 175 -16.69 8.19 1.80
CA LYS A 175 -17.70 7.57 2.66
C LYS A 175 -19.07 7.62 2.02
N GLN A 176 -19.48 8.75 1.47
CA GLN A 176 -20.77 8.91 0.80
C GLN A 176 -20.91 7.93 -0.37
N ILE A 177 -19.91 7.86 -1.27
CA ILE A 177 -19.93 6.97 -2.44
C ILE A 177 -20.00 5.51 -2.00
N PHE A 178 -19.23 5.13 -0.98
CA PHE A 178 -19.16 3.76 -0.50
C PHE A 178 -20.44 3.34 0.23
N ASP A 179 -20.97 4.19 1.11
CA ASP A 179 -22.25 3.95 1.77
C ASP A 179 -23.40 3.82 0.76
N ASP A 180 -23.43 4.67 -0.25
CA ASP A 180 -24.41 4.62 -1.33
C ASP A 180 -24.34 3.30 -2.09
N ALA A 181 -23.13 2.85 -2.46
CA ALA A 181 -22.92 1.60 -3.14
C ALA A 181 -23.42 0.39 -2.31
N PHE A 182 -23.15 0.35 -0.99
CA PHE A 182 -23.63 -0.70 -0.09
C PHE A 182 -25.15 -0.65 0.12
N ARG A 183 -25.80 0.50 -0.08
CA ARG A 183 -27.26 0.64 -0.10
C ARG A 183 -27.89 0.30 -1.46
N GLY A 184 -27.10 -0.11 -2.44
CA GLY A 184 -27.55 -0.42 -3.79
C GLY A 184 -27.67 0.79 -4.71
N VAL A 185 -27.27 2.00 -4.27
CA VAL A 185 -27.24 3.20 -5.09
C VAL A 185 -25.91 3.27 -5.83
N ARG A 186 -25.94 3.08 -7.15
CA ARG A 186 -24.74 2.99 -8.01
C ARG A 186 -24.66 4.18 -8.95
N ASP A 187 -24.30 5.35 -8.44
CA ASP A 187 -24.01 6.52 -9.29
C ASP A 187 -22.71 6.27 -10.07
N ARG A 188 -22.86 5.94 -11.37
CA ARG A 188 -21.73 5.65 -12.26
C ARG A 188 -20.74 6.79 -12.38
N TYR A 189 -21.21 8.04 -12.33
CA TYR A 189 -20.34 9.22 -12.43
C TYR A 189 -19.55 9.44 -11.15
N ALA A 190 -20.20 9.29 -10.00
CA ALA A 190 -19.52 9.38 -8.72
C ALA A 190 -18.45 8.27 -8.58
N LEU A 191 -18.79 7.02 -8.89
CA LEU A 191 -17.86 5.89 -8.87
C LEU A 191 -16.69 6.09 -9.85
N MET A 192 -16.98 6.49 -11.09
CA MET A 192 -15.94 6.75 -12.10
C MET A 192 -15.01 7.88 -11.66
N ARG A 193 -15.57 8.96 -11.15
CA ARG A 193 -14.81 10.10 -10.65
C ARG A 193 -13.95 9.70 -9.46
N TRP A 194 -14.52 8.97 -8.50
CA TRP A 194 -13.79 8.47 -7.33
C TRP A 194 -12.61 7.57 -7.73
N GLY A 195 -12.79 6.67 -8.69
CA GLY A 195 -11.71 5.81 -9.18
C GLY A 195 -10.46 6.55 -9.66
N LYS A 196 -10.59 7.84 -10.03
CA LYS A 196 -9.45 8.71 -10.38
C LYS A 196 -8.79 9.36 -9.17
N PHE A 197 -9.47 9.39 -8.02
CA PHE A 197 -9.00 10.04 -6.81
C PHE A 197 -8.57 9.06 -5.70
N MET A 198 -8.73 7.74 -5.90
CA MET A 198 -8.41 6.75 -4.87
C MET A 198 -6.98 6.89 -4.34
N ASN A 199 -6.00 7.13 -5.22
CA ASN A 199 -4.62 7.35 -4.80
C ASN A 199 -4.45 8.62 -3.95
N ALA A 200 -5.23 9.66 -4.21
CA ALA A 200 -5.18 10.89 -3.42
C ALA A 200 -5.66 10.68 -1.97
N ALA A 201 -6.41 9.60 -1.72
CA ALA A 201 -6.86 9.21 -0.38
C ALA A 201 -5.84 8.36 0.40
N SER A 202 -4.65 8.10 -0.15
CA SER A 202 -3.63 7.29 0.50
C SER A 202 -3.21 7.87 1.85
N LEU A 203 -3.26 7.04 2.88
CA LEU A 203 -2.58 7.32 4.16
C LEU A 203 -1.07 7.20 3.93
N ARG A 204 -0.33 8.15 4.46
CA ARG A 204 1.14 8.15 4.45
C ARG A 204 1.64 7.92 5.87
N GLN A 205 2.78 7.27 6.02
CA GLN A 205 3.36 6.99 7.32
C GLN A 205 4.80 7.52 7.38
N ARG A 206 5.15 8.06 8.53
CA ARG A 206 6.54 8.35 8.90
C ARG A 206 6.82 7.65 10.22
N LEU A 207 7.76 6.71 10.19
CA LEU A 207 8.20 5.99 11.36
C LEU A 207 9.52 6.61 11.87
N TYR A 208 9.66 6.60 13.18
CA TYR A 208 10.85 7.06 13.89
C TYR A 208 11.37 5.94 14.76
N TYR A 209 12.62 5.56 14.59
CA TYR A 209 13.28 4.52 15.35
C TYR A 209 14.76 4.86 15.52
N HIS A 210 15.27 5.00 16.76
CA HIS A 210 16.65 5.33 17.09
C HIS A 210 17.25 6.48 16.24
N GLY A 211 16.47 7.53 16.03
CA GLY A 211 16.88 8.70 15.21
C GLY A 211 16.83 8.45 13.69
N LYS A 212 16.42 7.29 13.23
CA LYS A 212 16.14 7.00 11.82
C LYS A 212 14.71 7.35 11.48
N GLN A 213 14.50 7.77 10.25
CA GLN A 213 13.17 8.14 9.72
C GLN A 213 12.87 7.33 8.46
N ILE A 214 11.76 6.63 8.48
CA ILE A 214 11.27 5.80 7.38
C ILE A 214 9.94 6.38 6.90
N VAL A 215 9.82 6.64 5.60
CA VAL A 215 8.60 7.18 4.98
C VAL A 215 8.00 6.18 4.03
N LEU A 216 6.71 5.87 4.25
CA LEU A 216 5.91 5.03 3.37
C LEU A 216 4.83 5.91 2.72
N GLY A 217 4.87 6.01 1.40
CA GLY A 217 4.07 6.99 0.65
C GLY A 217 2.69 6.51 0.21
N GLY A 218 2.38 5.21 0.35
CA GLY A 218 1.25 4.62 -0.35
C GLY A 218 1.33 4.93 -1.84
N ASP A 219 0.21 5.34 -2.44
CA ASP A 219 0.16 5.74 -3.86
C ASP A 219 -0.10 7.25 -4.05
N LEU A 220 0.16 8.05 -3.01
CA LEU A 220 -0.06 9.49 -3.13
C LEU A 220 0.82 10.09 -4.23
N TYR A 221 0.23 10.92 -5.07
CA TYR A 221 0.96 11.63 -6.12
C TYR A 221 1.94 12.65 -5.53
N GLY A 222 3.15 12.71 -6.07
CA GLY A 222 4.20 13.61 -5.60
C GLY A 222 3.83 15.09 -5.54
N ALA A 223 2.87 15.52 -6.37
CA ALA A 223 2.36 16.89 -6.36
C ALA A 223 1.45 17.21 -5.15
N LEU A 224 0.94 16.18 -4.46
CA LEU A 224 0.03 16.33 -3.31
C LEU A 224 0.73 16.25 -1.96
N TRP A 225 2.06 16.06 -1.94
CA TRP A 225 2.83 16.11 -0.71
C TRP A 225 2.96 17.55 -0.22
N ASP A 226 2.60 17.79 1.02
CA ASP A 226 2.78 19.08 1.68
C ASP A 226 4.19 19.22 2.31
N ARG A 227 4.50 20.40 2.83
CA ARG A 227 5.81 20.68 3.39
C ARG A 227 6.11 19.88 4.66
N ASP A 228 5.09 19.61 5.47
CA ASP A 228 5.28 18.95 6.77
C ASP A 228 5.61 17.48 6.61
N THR A 229 5.16 16.87 5.52
CA THR A 229 5.40 15.47 5.21
C THR A 229 6.66 15.23 4.37
N THR A 230 7.34 16.27 3.91
CA THR A 230 8.54 16.20 3.04
C THR A 230 9.86 16.46 3.76
N ALA A 231 9.90 16.43 5.10
CA ALA A 231 11.16 16.52 5.86
C ALA A 231 12.11 15.36 5.47
N PRO A 232 13.45 15.54 5.55
CA PRO A 232 14.43 14.52 5.20
C PRO A 232 14.16 13.18 5.87
N CYS A 233 14.47 12.06 5.18
CA CYS A 233 14.34 10.71 5.72
C CYS A 233 15.53 9.82 5.37
N ASP A 234 15.71 8.73 6.12
CA ASP A 234 16.74 7.73 5.81
C ASP A 234 16.24 6.76 4.74
N ILE A 235 14.99 6.31 4.84
CA ILE A 235 14.39 5.34 3.91
C ILE A 235 13.09 5.90 3.37
N LEU A 236 12.94 5.88 2.06
CA LEU A 236 11.70 6.21 1.35
C LEU A 236 11.19 4.98 0.60
N LYS A 237 10.03 4.46 0.97
CA LYS A 237 9.25 3.63 0.06
C LYS A 237 8.57 4.54 -0.95
N LEU A 238 9.00 4.44 -2.20
CA LEU A 238 8.56 5.32 -3.29
C LEU A 238 7.05 5.20 -3.51
N PRO A 239 6.31 6.32 -3.58
CA PRO A 239 4.88 6.28 -3.88
C PRO A 239 4.58 5.69 -5.25
N HIS A 240 3.41 5.09 -5.39
CA HIS A 240 2.77 4.73 -6.65
C HIS A 240 3.70 3.97 -7.62
N HIS A 241 4.49 3.03 -7.08
CA HIS A 241 5.34 2.07 -7.81
C HIS A 241 6.32 2.72 -8.82
N GLY A 242 6.72 3.96 -8.60
CA GLY A 242 7.59 4.68 -9.53
C GLY A 242 6.90 5.09 -10.84
N SER A 243 5.58 5.29 -10.85
CA SER A 243 4.88 5.90 -11.98
C SER A 243 5.36 7.33 -12.24
N LEU A 244 5.09 7.88 -13.43
CA LEU A 244 5.52 9.25 -13.80
C LEU A 244 5.02 10.32 -12.82
N SER A 245 3.89 10.08 -12.16
CA SER A 245 3.30 11.00 -11.16
C SER A 245 3.74 10.72 -9.71
N SER A 246 4.57 9.71 -9.46
CA SER A 246 4.96 9.28 -8.11
C SER A 246 5.72 10.34 -7.34
N VAL A 247 6.71 10.94 -7.96
CA VAL A 247 7.57 11.96 -7.38
C VAL A 247 8.02 12.98 -8.43
N ASN A 248 8.57 14.08 -7.95
CA ASN A 248 9.23 15.07 -8.79
C ASN A 248 10.53 15.57 -8.10
N ARG A 249 11.33 16.31 -8.84
CA ARG A 249 12.63 16.84 -8.32
C ARG A 249 12.45 17.66 -7.05
N LYS A 250 11.40 18.49 -6.97
CA LYS A 250 11.13 19.32 -5.79
C LYS A 250 10.88 18.45 -4.55
N PHE A 251 10.03 17.43 -4.67
CA PHE A 251 9.77 16.48 -3.60
C PHE A 251 11.06 15.79 -3.14
N LEU A 252 11.84 15.21 -4.07
CA LEU A 252 13.09 14.52 -3.73
C LEU A 252 14.13 15.45 -3.09
N SER A 253 14.24 16.71 -3.54
CA SER A 253 15.14 17.68 -2.93
C SER A 253 14.76 18.08 -1.50
N GLN A 254 13.50 17.92 -1.12
CA GLN A 254 13.01 18.17 0.23
C GLN A 254 13.17 16.95 1.14
N ILE A 255 12.80 15.77 0.66
CA ILE A 255 12.81 14.54 1.47
C ILE A 255 14.20 13.89 1.56
N GLN A 256 15.10 14.15 0.63
CA GLN A 256 16.51 13.75 0.61
C GLN A 256 16.75 12.30 1.11
N PRO A 257 16.14 11.29 0.50
CA PRO A 257 16.21 9.92 1.00
C PRO A 257 17.63 9.35 0.80
N LYS A 258 18.14 8.58 1.78
CA LYS A 258 19.41 7.85 1.65
C LYS A 258 19.21 6.54 0.91
N THR A 259 18.12 5.83 1.18
CA THR A 259 17.71 4.59 0.53
C THR A 259 16.31 4.76 -0.05
N ILE A 260 16.10 4.32 -1.28
CA ILE A 260 14.77 4.31 -1.92
C ILE A 260 14.39 2.88 -2.24
N ILE A 261 13.18 2.49 -1.80
CA ILE A 261 12.57 1.19 -2.13
C ILE A 261 11.44 1.42 -3.13
N VAL A 262 11.43 0.65 -4.20
CA VAL A 262 10.40 0.72 -5.25
C VAL A 262 9.71 -0.62 -5.36
N SER A 263 8.44 -0.67 -4.98
CA SER A 263 7.60 -1.86 -5.19
C SER A 263 7.19 -1.93 -6.65
N VAL A 264 7.56 -3.01 -7.33
CA VAL A 264 7.37 -3.18 -8.77
C VAL A 264 7.05 -4.63 -9.12
N ALA A 265 6.55 -4.84 -10.33
CA ALA A 265 6.39 -6.15 -10.94
C ALA A 265 7.30 -6.28 -12.16
N ALA A 266 8.14 -7.30 -12.19
CA ALA A 266 8.90 -7.66 -13.39
C ALA A 266 7.97 -8.00 -14.56
N GLY A 267 8.43 -7.73 -15.78
CA GLY A 267 7.70 -8.10 -17.00
C GLY A 267 6.54 -7.16 -17.37
N ARG A 268 6.46 -5.98 -16.79
CA ARG A 268 5.55 -4.93 -17.26
C ARG A 268 6.29 -3.99 -18.22
N PRO A 269 5.98 -4.03 -19.52
CA PRO A 269 6.61 -3.13 -20.47
C PRO A 269 6.12 -1.69 -20.37
N ASP A 270 4.99 -1.48 -19.70
CA ASP A 270 4.16 -0.33 -20.00
C ASP A 270 4.28 0.80 -19.01
N GLU A 271 4.94 0.69 -17.83
CA GLU A 271 4.79 1.91 -17.04
C GLU A 271 5.51 2.01 -15.71
N ARG A 272 5.95 0.91 -15.07
CA ARG A 272 6.45 1.03 -13.67
C ARG A 272 7.60 0.08 -13.38
N PRO A 273 8.69 0.62 -12.88
CA PRO A 273 8.98 2.04 -12.68
C PRO A 273 9.22 2.75 -14.02
N HIS A 274 8.74 4.00 -14.14
CA HIS A 274 8.94 4.79 -15.35
C HIS A 274 10.45 5.15 -15.50
N PRO A 275 11.09 4.96 -16.68
CA PRO A 275 12.53 5.18 -16.84
C PRO A 275 13.00 6.59 -16.43
N TYR A 276 12.21 7.62 -16.72
CA TYR A 276 12.49 8.98 -16.28
C TYR A 276 12.55 9.08 -14.75
N ILE A 277 11.61 8.42 -14.05
CA ILE A 277 11.61 8.44 -12.57
C ILE A 277 12.86 7.73 -12.06
N VAL A 278 13.22 6.57 -12.59
CA VAL A 278 14.44 5.87 -12.17
C VAL A 278 15.69 6.74 -12.38
N GLY A 279 15.80 7.42 -13.52
CA GLY A 279 16.88 8.39 -13.77
C GLY A 279 16.89 9.50 -12.73
N LEU A 280 15.72 10.05 -12.41
CA LEU A 280 15.57 11.10 -11.41
C LEU A 280 15.96 10.62 -10.01
N LEU A 281 15.58 9.42 -9.59
CA LEU A 281 15.93 8.87 -8.26
C LEU A 281 17.46 8.79 -8.08
N ARG A 282 18.17 8.37 -9.12
CA ARG A 282 19.64 8.22 -9.10
C ARG A 282 20.41 9.52 -9.01
N GLU A 283 19.76 10.65 -9.23
CA GLU A 283 20.38 11.97 -8.97
C GLU A 283 20.44 12.30 -7.47
N PHE A 284 19.67 11.58 -6.64
CA PHE A 284 19.55 11.85 -5.20
C PHE A 284 20.21 10.77 -4.33
N THR A 285 20.23 9.51 -4.80
CA THR A 285 20.90 8.41 -4.09
C THR A 285 21.28 7.29 -5.06
N ASP A 286 22.39 6.61 -4.77
CA ASP A 286 22.81 5.39 -5.47
C ASP A 286 22.12 4.13 -4.92
N ASP A 287 21.52 4.19 -3.70
CA ASP A 287 20.85 3.06 -3.06
C ASP A 287 19.34 3.04 -3.41
N VAL A 288 19.05 2.60 -4.64
CA VAL A 288 17.69 2.37 -5.13
C VAL A 288 17.47 0.87 -5.29
N ARG A 289 16.53 0.31 -4.52
CA ARG A 289 16.22 -1.12 -4.49
C ARG A 289 14.81 -1.40 -4.99
N PHE A 290 14.66 -2.47 -5.76
CA PHE A 290 13.39 -2.89 -6.34
C PHE A 290 12.92 -4.20 -5.68
N THR A 291 11.63 -4.36 -5.43
CA THR A 291 11.08 -5.57 -4.82
C THR A 291 11.10 -6.75 -5.79
N ASP A 292 10.95 -6.53 -7.09
CA ASP A 292 11.03 -7.55 -8.13
C ASP A 292 12.17 -7.26 -9.11
N ALA A 293 12.55 -8.24 -9.91
CA ALA A 293 13.60 -8.13 -10.89
C ALA A 293 13.17 -7.27 -12.08
N VAL A 294 13.66 -6.05 -12.16
CA VAL A 294 13.36 -5.10 -13.23
C VAL A 294 14.58 -4.89 -14.10
N ALA A 295 14.46 -5.16 -15.40
CA ALA A 295 15.48 -4.83 -16.38
C ALA A 295 15.34 -3.34 -16.76
N ILE A 296 16.17 -2.50 -16.18
CA ILE A 296 16.25 -1.07 -16.51
C ILE A 296 17.64 -0.79 -17.08
N PRO A 297 17.74 -0.16 -18.27
CA PRO A 297 19.04 0.18 -18.84
C PRO A 297 19.91 0.97 -17.86
N GLY A 298 21.15 0.50 -17.66
CA GLY A 298 22.12 1.13 -16.78
C GLY A 298 21.95 0.84 -15.29
N LEU A 299 21.02 -0.05 -14.87
CA LEU A 299 21.00 -0.65 -13.54
C LEU A 299 21.86 -1.92 -13.50
N ALA A 300 22.25 -2.31 -12.27
CA ALA A 300 22.86 -3.61 -12.01
C ALA A 300 21.91 -4.74 -12.43
N GLU A 301 22.46 -5.94 -12.55
CA GLU A 301 21.67 -7.15 -12.86
C GLU A 301 20.43 -7.27 -11.97
N PRO A 302 19.28 -7.68 -12.54
CA PRO A 302 18.04 -7.86 -11.78
C PRO A 302 18.22 -8.85 -10.64
N VAL A 303 17.75 -8.50 -9.45
CA VAL A 303 17.83 -9.37 -8.27
C VAL A 303 16.45 -9.98 -8.00
N PHE A 304 16.40 -11.33 -7.99
CA PHE A 304 15.19 -12.09 -7.68
C PHE A 304 15.11 -12.36 -6.19
N ARG A 305 14.11 -11.80 -5.52
CA ARG A 305 13.92 -11.91 -4.06
C ARG A 305 12.42 -11.91 -3.70
N GLU A 306 12.10 -12.47 -2.54
CA GLU A 306 10.74 -12.45 -1.97
C GLU A 306 10.44 -11.14 -1.23
N SER A 307 11.47 -10.49 -0.72
CA SER A 307 11.38 -9.14 -0.14
C SER A 307 12.69 -8.37 -0.28
N VAL A 308 12.62 -7.05 -0.20
CA VAL A 308 13.75 -6.21 0.17
C VAL A 308 13.75 -6.13 1.69
N HIS A 309 14.70 -6.81 2.32
CA HIS A 309 14.86 -6.85 3.77
C HIS A 309 15.84 -5.77 4.23
N LEU A 310 15.46 -5.01 5.26
CA LEU A 310 16.32 -4.02 5.92
C LEU A 310 16.30 -4.25 7.43
N GLU A 311 17.48 -4.16 8.04
CA GLU A 311 17.67 -4.13 9.50
C GLU A 311 18.10 -2.73 9.93
N ILE A 312 17.45 -2.20 10.97
CA ILE A 312 17.75 -0.90 11.55
C ILE A 312 18.12 -1.14 13.01
N PRO A 313 19.41 -0.91 13.35
CA PRO A 313 19.93 -1.15 14.70
C PRO A 313 19.36 -0.17 15.74
#